data_f5e48b4e09e9676e175818cb6b2f4b60
#
_entry.id   f5e48b4e09e9676e175818cb6b2f4b60
#
_cell.length_a   1.000
_cell.length_b   1.000
_cell.length_c   1.000
_cell.angle_alpha   90.00
_cell.angle_beta   90.00
_cell.angle_gamma   90.00
#
_symmetry.space_group_name_H-M   'P 1'
#
loop_
_entity.id
_entity.type
_entity.pdbx_description
1 polymer ?
#
loop_
_entity_poly.entity_id
_entity_poly.type
_entity_poly.pdbx_seq_one_letter_code
_entity_poly.pdbx_strand_id
1 'polypeptide(L)' 'MGCYFKHYKGGIYKVIGEIIHTETEEILVTYEDQDGTLWARPKDMFFGNVIVDGKEIKRFTKMD' A
#
# COMPACT_ATOMS: atom_id res chain seq x y z
N MET A 1 3.31 -16.27 3.12
CA MET A 1 2.43 -15.58 4.08
C MET A 1 2.22 -14.16 3.63
N GLY A 2 1.00 -13.70 3.66
CA GLY A 2 0.69 -12.34 3.28
C GLY A 2 0.55 -11.45 4.50
N CYS A 3 0.82 -10.18 4.31
CA CYS A 3 0.55 -9.15 5.32
C CYS A 3 -0.65 -8.36 4.86
N TYR A 4 -1.61 -8.16 5.74
CA TYR A 4 -2.81 -7.41 5.42
C TYR A 4 -2.70 -5.99 5.94
N PHE A 5 -3.13 -5.04 5.11
CA PHE A 5 -3.14 -3.63 5.46
C PHE A 5 -4.51 -3.05 5.19
N LYS A 6 -4.91 -2.09 6.01
CA LYS A 6 -6.17 -1.38 5.83
C LYS A 6 -5.86 0.02 5.31
N HIS A 7 -6.50 0.38 4.20
CA HIS A 7 -6.38 1.73 3.63
C HIS A 7 -7.18 2.70 4.50
N TYR A 8 -6.72 3.95 4.59
CA TYR A 8 -7.39 4.95 5.43
C TYR A 8 -8.84 5.21 5.00
N LYS A 9 -9.17 4.92 3.75
CA LYS A 9 -10.55 5.04 3.26
C LYS A 9 -11.37 3.76 3.45
N GLY A 10 -10.78 2.72 4.02
CA GLY A 10 -11.49 1.52 4.43
C GLY A 10 -11.17 0.21 3.73
N GLY A 11 -10.58 0.19 2.58
CA GLY A 11 -10.30 -1.08 1.87
C GLY A 11 -9.24 -1.92 2.57
N ILE A 12 -9.34 -3.22 2.43
CA ILE A 12 -8.37 -4.17 2.98
C ILE A 12 -7.57 -4.77 1.83
N TYR A 13 -6.24 -4.79 1.96
CA TYR A 13 -5.34 -5.23 0.91
C TYR A 13 -4.31 -6.19 1.47
N LYS A 14 -3.91 -7.16 0.64
CA LYS A 14 -2.87 -8.12 0.99
C LYS A 14 -1.59 -7.75 0.25
N VAL A 15 -0.52 -7.49 0.99
CA VAL A 15 0.77 -7.18 0.37
C VAL A 15 1.38 -8.49 -0.15
N ILE A 16 1.77 -8.47 -1.42
CA ILE A 16 2.38 -9.63 -2.08
C ILE A 16 3.91 -9.54 -1.96
N GLY A 17 4.48 -8.37 -2.24
CA GLY A 17 5.93 -8.22 -2.20
C GLY A 17 6.37 -6.87 -2.76
N GLU A 18 7.67 -6.76 -3.03
CA GLU A 18 8.26 -5.56 -3.60
C GLU A 18 8.88 -5.91 -4.94
N ILE A 19 8.76 -4.98 -5.89
CA ILE A 19 9.35 -5.13 -7.21
C ILE A 19 10.03 -3.81 -7.59
N ILE A 20 10.88 -3.87 -8.61
CA ILE A 20 11.59 -2.68 -9.07
C ILE A 20 10.99 -2.24 -10.40
N HIS A 21 10.62 -0.97 -10.48
CA HIS A 21 10.13 -0.37 -11.72
C HIS A 21 11.29 -0.30 -12.73
N THR A 22 11.10 -0.88 -13.91
CA THR A 22 12.21 -0.99 -14.87
C THR A 22 12.72 0.34 -15.38
N GLU A 23 11.86 1.34 -15.48
CA GLU A 23 12.22 2.64 -16.04
C GLU A 23 12.89 3.56 -15.00
N THR A 24 12.28 3.64 -13.81
CA THR A 24 12.72 4.57 -12.79
C THR A 24 13.60 3.92 -11.73
N GLU A 25 13.61 2.59 -11.68
CA GLU A 25 14.30 1.80 -10.67
C GLU A 25 13.81 2.06 -9.25
N GLU A 26 12.63 2.69 -9.12
CA GLU A 26 12.05 2.83 -7.79
C GLU A 26 11.42 1.52 -7.33
N ILE A 27 11.37 1.35 -6.02
CA ILE A 27 10.78 0.15 -5.42
C ILE A 27 9.27 0.35 -5.31
N LEU A 28 8.52 -0.63 -5.83
CA LEU A 28 7.07 -0.63 -5.77
C LEU A 28 6.60 -1.74 -4.84
N VAL A 29 5.59 -1.44 -4.03
CA VAL A 29 4.92 -2.45 -3.22
C VAL A 29 3.77 -3.00 -4.05
N THR A 30 3.72 -4.33 -4.22
CA THR A 30 2.61 -4.97 -4.93
C THR A 30 1.63 -5.51 -3.91
N TYR A 31 0.36 -5.32 -4.18
CA TYR A 31 -0.69 -5.76 -3.27
C TYR A 31 -1.95 -6.12 -4.05
N GLU A 32 -2.82 -6.86 -3.39
CA GLU A 32 -4.03 -7.42 -3.99
C GLU A 32 -5.23 -6.92 -3.20
N ASP A 33 -6.27 -6.50 -3.93
CA ASP A 33 -7.49 -6.08 -3.26
C ASP A 33 -8.42 -7.28 -3.04
N GLN A 34 -9.59 -7.02 -2.50
CA GLN A 34 -10.54 -8.08 -2.17
C GLN A 34 -11.15 -8.76 -3.39
N ASP A 35 -11.05 -8.12 -4.55
CA ASP A 35 -11.52 -8.68 -5.82
C ASP A 35 -10.44 -9.47 -6.55
N GLY A 36 -9.26 -9.56 -5.98
CA GLY A 36 -8.15 -10.26 -6.62
C GLY A 36 -7.38 -9.42 -7.62
N THR A 37 -7.68 -8.12 -7.73
CA THR A 37 -6.95 -7.24 -8.63
C THR A 37 -5.60 -6.87 -8.00
N LEU A 38 -4.56 -6.96 -8.81
CA LEU A 38 -3.21 -6.62 -8.36
C LEU A 38 -2.91 -5.16 -8.62
N TRP A 39 -2.30 -4.53 -7.64
CA TRP A 39 -1.94 -3.11 -7.70
C TRP A 39 -0.48 -2.95 -7.34
N ALA A 40 0.11 -1.85 -7.76
CA ALA A 40 1.46 -1.48 -7.34
C ALA A 40 1.48 0.01 -7.02
N ARG A 41 2.23 0.37 -5.99
CA ARG A 41 2.37 1.76 -5.55
C ARG A 41 3.81 1.97 -5.10
N PRO A 42 4.41 3.12 -5.38
CA PRO A 42 5.76 3.39 -4.88
C PRO A 42 5.82 3.17 -3.37
N LYS A 43 6.91 2.53 -2.93
CA LYS A 43 7.05 2.16 -1.52
C LYS A 43 6.90 3.36 -0.59
N ASP A 44 7.47 4.49 -0.97
CA ASP A 44 7.39 5.72 -0.16
C ASP A 44 5.94 6.15 0.03
N MET A 45 5.12 5.99 -1.01
CA MET A 45 3.71 6.37 -0.93
C MET A 45 2.89 5.34 -0.19
N PHE A 46 3.23 4.05 -0.35
CA PHE A 46 2.51 2.99 0.37
C PHE A 46 2.66 3.16 1.88
N PHE A 47 3.88 3.42 2.34
CA PHE A 47 4.15 3.59 3.76
C PHE A 47 4.11 5.04 4.21
N GLY A 48 3.70 5.94 3.31
CA GLY A 48 3.61 7.35 3.63
C GLY A 48 2.32 7.71 4.34
N ASN A 49 2.19 8.99 4.64
CA ASN A 49 1.03 9.53 5.33
C ASN A 49 0.17 10.36 4.41
N VAL A 50 -1.08 10.57 4.82
CA VAL A 50 -2.01 11.46 4.14
C VAL A 50 -2.54 12.45 5.17
N ILE A 51 -3.03 13.59 4.69
CA ILE A 51 -3.63 14.60 5.57
C ILE A 51 -5.15 14.47 5.45
N VAL A 52 -5.80 14.23 6.58
CA VAL A 52 -7.27 14.12 6.64
C VAL A 52 -7.74 15.02 7.77
N ASP A 53 -8.57 15.99 7.45
CA ASP A 53 -9.11 16.97 8.40
C ASP A 53 -8.00 17.64 9.21
N GLY A 54 -6.91 17.98 8.54
CA GLY A 54 -5.78 18.65 9.16
C GLY A 54 -4.88 17.74 9.99
N LYS A 55 -5.15 16.45 10.01
CA LYS A 55 -4.35 15.49 10.76
C LYS A 55 -3.58 14.58 9.81
N GLU A 56 -2.34 14.29 10.17
CA GLU A 56 -1.51 13.37 9.40
C GLU A 56 -1.75 11.96 9.90
N ILE A 57 -2.16 11.07 8.99
CA ILE A 57 -2.42 9.68 9.32
C ILE A 57 -1.75 8.80 8.27
N LYS A 58 -1.52 7.54 8.61
CA LYS A 58 -0.93 6.60 7.65
C LYS A 58 -1.93 6.26 6.56
N ARG A 59 -1.42 6.20 5.31
CA ARG A 59 -2.25 5.79 4.18
C ARG A 59 -2.72 4.35 4.34
N PHE A 60 -1.83 3.48 4.81
CA PHE A 60 -2.14 2.07 5.11
C PHE A 60 -1.68 1.74 6.52
N THR A 61 -2.48 0.96 7.22
CA THR A 61 -2.16 0.49 8.57
C THR A 61 -2.12 -1.03 8.56
N LYS A 62 -1.04 -1.58 9.07
CA LYS A 62 -0.88 -3.04 9.13
C LYS A 62 -1.92 -3.64 10.07
N MET A 63 -2.53 -4.72 9.62
CA MET A 63 -3.52 -5.46 10.41
C MET A 63 -2.87 -6.71 10.95
N ASP A 64 -3.22 -7.07 12.16
CA ASP A 64 -2.75 -8.30 12.77
C ASP A 64 -3.68 -9.47 12.47
#